data_db09cb00915c7bbb797d3e6850e33b47
#
_entry.id   db09cb00915c7bbb797d3e6850e33b47
#
_cell.length_a   1.000
_cell.length_b   1.000
_cell.length_c   1.000
_cell.angle_alpha   90.00
_cell.angle_beta   90.00
_cell.angle_gamma   90.00
#
_symmetry.space_group_name_H-M   'P 1'
#
loop_
_entity.id
_entity.type
_entity.pdbx_description
1 polymer ?
#
loop_
_entity_poly.entity_id
_entity_poly.type
_entity_poly.pdbx_seq_one_letter_code
_entity_poly.pdbx_strand_id
1 'polypeptide(L)'
;MKKDTQEYRTRLKEMTAVLRKYGGIRGLTPQKLRKFLEELGPTYVKLGQILSTRSDMIPKKYCEELMHLCSDVEPMPFEEVEVCIRDAWGQEWKEVLKEIEAVPLGSASIAQVHKAVLKTGESVVVKVQRRGIDEIMARDIALLRKAVGFIPPLSIKGMVNPEMILDELWAAAKEELDFLKEADNIEEFAEKNKDVELSLIHISEPTRPLYIS
;
A
#
# COMPACT_ATOMS: atom_id res chain seq x y z
N MET A 1 -19.37 -6.49 16.91
CA MET A 1 -19.27 -5.47 18.00
C MET A 1 -18.19 -5.76 19.05
N LYS A 2 -18.23 -6.91 19.81
CA LYS A 2 -17.18 -7.16 20.83
C LYS A 2 -15.80 -7.50 20.23
N LYS A 3 -15.74 -8.22 19.11
CA LYS A 3 -14.49 -8.59 18.41
C LYS A 3 -13.77 -7.35 17.86
N ASP A 4 -14.50 -6.47 17.19
CA ASP A 4 -13.95 -5.23 16.66
C ASP A 4 -13.32 -4.34 17.75
N THR A 5 -14.01 -4.21 18.89
CA THR A 5 -13.50 -3.41 20.02
C THR A 5 -12.19 -3.96 20.57
N GLN A 6 -12.02 -5.30 20.59
CA GLN A 6 -10.79 -5.92 21.06
C GLN A 6 -9.63 -5.70 20.06
N GLU A 7 -9.89 -5.83 18.77
CA GLU A 7 -8.90 -5.60 17.71
C GLU A 7 -8.42 -4.14 17.72
N TYR A 8 -9.32 -3.17 17.82
CA TYR A 8 -8.97 -1.75 17.98
C TYR A 8 -8.08 -1.50 19.19
N ARG A 9 -8.39 -2.12 20.34
CA ARG A 9 -7.56 -1.96 21.56
C ARG A 9 -6.18 -2.58 21.40
N THR A 10 -6.07 -3.73 20.74
CA THR A 10 -4.80 -4.40 20.47
C THR A 10 -3.96 -3.51 19.56
N ARG A 11 -4.53 -3.04 18.45
CA ARG A 11 -3.82 -2.17 17.50
C ARG A 11 -3.35 -0.86 18.14
N LEU A 12 -4.17 -0.23 18.98
CA LEU A 12 -3.79 0.98 19.72
C LEU A 12 -2.63 0.73 20.69
N LYS A 13 -2.58 -0.45 21.34
CA LYS A 13 -1.46 -0.84 22.21
C LYS A 13 -0.16 -1.01 21.39
N GLU A 14 -0.24 -1.66 20.24
CA GLU A 14 0.89 -1.80 19.32
C GLU A 14 1.44 -0.43 18.89
N MET A 15 0.58 0.45 18.40
CA MET A 15 0.94 1.81 18.00
C MET A 15 1.63 2.58 19.15
N THR A 16 1.07 2.50 20.36
CA THR A 16 1.64 3.17 21.53
C THR A 16 2.97 2.56 21.96
N ALA A 17 3.16 1.25 21.81
CA ALA A 17 4.42 0.58 22.10
C ALA A 17 5.51 1.00 21.11
N VAL A 18 5.20 1.00 19.82
CA VAL A 18 6.12 1.46 18.76
C VAL A 18 6.47 2.95 18.98
N LEU A 19 5.48 3.80 19.29
CA LEU A 19 5.73 5.23 19.56
C LEU A 19 6.69 5.43 20.75
N ARG A 20 6.54 4.66 21.84
CA ARG A 20 7.43 4.71 23.01
C ARG A 20 8.86 4.28 22.66
N LYS A 21 9.02 3.26 21.83
CA LYS A 21 10.31 2.78 21.33
C LYS A 21 11.12 3.90 20.66
N TYR A 22 10.43 4.80 19.94
CA TYR A 22 11.07 5.94 19.25
C TYR A 22 11.16 7.22 20.11
N GLY A 23 10.81 7.16 21.39
CA GLY A 23 10.95 8.28 22.33
C GLY A 23 9.71 9.18 22.45
N GLY A 24 8.55 8.69 22.05
CA GLY A 24 7.29 9.44 22.07
C GLY A 24 7.26 10.57 21.03
N ILE A 25 6.17 11.31 20.97
CA ILE A 25 5.94 12.38 19.97
C ILE A 25 7.04 13.45 19.98
N ARG A 26 7.52 13.84 21.17
CA ARG A 26 8.55 14.89 21.32
C ARG A 26 9.95 14.45 20.92
N GLY A 27 10.21 13.15 20.83
CA GLY A 27 11.49 12.56 20.46
C GLY A 27 11.62 12.14 19.01
N LEU A 28 10.60 12.33 18.17
CA LEU A 28 10.58 11.94 16.78
C LEU A 28 11.45 12.88 15.92
N THR A 29 12.72 12.50 15.72
CA THR A 29 13.54 13.09 14.65
C THR A 29 13.01 12.62 13.28
N PRO A 30 13.41 13.26 12.14
CA PRO A 30 13.01 12.79 10.81
C PRO A 30 13.24 11.28 10.60
N GLN A 31 14.43 10.77 10.92
CA GLN A 31 14.80 9.36 10.76
C GLN A 31 13.97 8.43 11.67
N LYS A 32 13.68 8.87 12.90
CA LYS A 32 12.84 8.11 13.82
C LYS A 32 11.39 8.09 13.35
N LEU A 33 10.90 9.19 12.78
CA LEU A 33 9.54 9.25 12.21
C LEU A 33 9.42 8.26 11.06
N ARG A 34 10.37 8.23 10.10
CA ARG A 34 10.37 7.27 9.01
C ARG A 34 10.31 5.84 9.52
N LYS A 35 11.23 5.45 10.41
CA LYS A 35 11.27 4.10 11.00
C LYS A 35 10.00 3.74 11.78
N PHE A 36 9.41 4.72 12.47
CA PHE A 36 8.15 4.56 13.17
C PHE A 36 7.00 4.22 12.21
N LEU A 37 6.91 4.94 11.06
CA LEU A 37 5.89 4.68 10.06
C LEU A 37 6.10 3.33 9.36
N GLU A 38 7.36 2.96 9.05
CA GLU A 38 7.72 1.65 8.49
C GLU A 38 7.29 0.52 9.43
N GLU A 39 7.58 0.62 10.73
CA GLU A 39 7.25 -0.40 11.72
C GLU A 39 5.74 -0.52 11.98
N LEU A 40 4.97 0.54 11.80
CA LEU A 40 3.51 0.53 11.90
C LEU A 40 2.83 -0.12 10.70
N GLY A 41 3.50 -0.19 9.56
CA GLY A 41 3.06 -0.91 8.38
C GLY A 41 2.39 -0.06 7.29
N PRO A 42 1.72 -0.71 6.33
CA PRO A 42 1.37 -0.14 5.03
C PRO A 42 0.56 1.15 5.08
N THR A 43 -0.44 1.24 5.95
CA THR A 43 -1.25 2.45 6.12
C THR A 43 -0.40 3.67 6.48
N TYR A 44 0.58 3.47 7.37
CA TYR A 44 1.45 4.54 7.87
C TYR A 44 2.58 4.87 6.89
N VAL A 45 3.07 3.89 6.15
CA VAL A 45 3.99 4.11 5.03
C VAL A 45 3.31 5.01 3.99
N LYS A 46 2.06 4.70 3.61
CA LYS A 46 1.29 5.52 2.68
C LYS A 46 1.03 6.94 3.21
N LEU A 47 0.68 7.06 4.50
CA LEU A 47 0.56 8.36 5.16
C LEU A 47 1.86 9.17 5.07
N GLY A 48 2.99 8.53 5.33
CA GLY A 48 4.30 9.17 5.24
C GLY A 48 4.65 9.61 3.82
N GLN A 49 4.30 8.81 2.80
CA GLN A 49 4.47 9.17 1.40
C GLN A 49 3.65 10.41 1.01
N ILE A 50 2.38 10.50 1.45
CA ILE A 50 1.55 11.70 1.26
C ILE A 50 2.18 12.91 1.97
N LEU A 51 2.59 12.75 3.22
CA LEU A 51 3.23 13.80 3.98
C LEU A 51 4.57 14.26 3.40
N SER A 52 5.31 13.39 2.69
CA SER A 52 6.59 13.74 2.07
C SER A 52 6.47 14.84 1.03
N THR A 53 5.32 14.97 0.39
CA THR A 53 5.02 16.01 -0.61
C THR A 53 4.41 17.28 -0.01
N ARG A 54 4.11 17.29 1.29
CA ARG A 54 3.36 18.33 1.99
C ARG A 54 4.26 19.21 2.87
N SER A 55 5.17 19.97 2.23
CA SER A 55 6.03 20.94 2.95
C SER A 55 5.26 22.14 3.54
N ASP A 56 3.99 22.29 3.20
CA ASP A 56 3.04 23.21 3.81
C ASP A 56 2.61 22.76 5.22
N MET A 57 2.73 21.46 5.53
CA MET A 57 2.25 20.84 6.75
C MET A 57 3.34 20.47 7.73
N ILE A 58 4.42 19.89 7.24
CA ILE A 58 5.56 19.46 8.05
C ILE A 58 6.85 20.12 7.58
N PRO A 59 7.84 20.32 8.48
CA PRO A 59 9.11 20.94 8.10
C PRO A 59 9.81 20.16 6.98
N LYS A 60 10.41 20.86 6.04
CA LYS A 60 11.08 20.31 4.84
C LYS A 60 12.01 19.13 5.14
N LYS A 61 12.77 19.18 6.23
CA LYS A 61 13.66 18.08 6.66
C LYS A 61 12.94 16.76 6.94
N TYR A 62 11.65 16.80 7.35
CA TYR A 62 10.83 15.62 7.51
C TYR A 62 10.31 15.12 6.16
N CYS A 63 9.91 16.04 5.26
CA CYS A 63 9.51 15.66 3.90
C CYS A 63 10.65 14.93 3.19
N GLU A 64 11.87 15.48 3.22
CA GLU A 64 13.06 14.90 2.62
C GLU A 64 13.35 13.48 3.14
N GLU A 65 13.25 13.26 4.44
CA GLU A 65 13.45 11.94 5.02
C GLU A 65 12.32 10.96 4.66
N LEU A 66 11.07 11.43 4.63
CA LEU A 66 9.91 10.60 4.29
C LEU A 66 9.88 10.19 2.81
N MET A 67 10.56 10.94 1.91
CA MET A 67 10.77 10.48 0.53
C MET A 67 11.57 9.17 0.44
N HIS A 68 12.31 8.80 1.48
CA HIS A 68 13.04 7.54 1.59
C HIS A 68 12.17 6.38 2.11
N LEU A 69 10.87 6.60 2.33
CA LEU A 69 9.94 5.50 2.65
C LEU A 69 9.85 4.57 1.44
N CYS A 70 10.53 3.44 1.55
CA CYS A 70 10.49 2.40 0.54
C CYS A 70 9.16 1.65 0.61
N SER A 71 8.64 1.33 -0.56
CA SER A 71 7.51 0.41 -0.67
C SER A 71 7.94 -1.06 -0.66
N ASP A 72 9.25 -1.32 -0.64
CA ASP A 72 9.79 -2.68 -0.61
C ASP A 72 9.52 -3.31 0.76
N VAL A 73 8.62 -4.25 0.77
CA VAL A 73 8.19 -5.01 1.93
C VAL A 73 8.62 -6.46 1.74
N GLU A 74 8.96 -7.13 2.83
CA GLU A 74 9.27 -8.56 2.80
C GLU A 74 8.16 -9.33 2.07
N PRO A 75 8.51 -10.17 1.07
CA PRO A 75 7.53 -10.93 0.32
C PRO A 75 6.69 -11.85 1.21
N MET A 76 5.41 -12.01 0.86
CA MET A 76 4.60 -13.09 1.41
C MET A 76 5.21 -14.44 1.01
N PRO A 77 5.20 -15.46 1.89
CA PRO A 77 5.49 -16.83 1.51
C PRO A 77 4.62 -17.29 0.34
N PHE A 78 5.18 -18.11 -0.56
CA PHE A 78 4.46 -18.52 -1.77
C PHE A 78 3.17 -19.30 -1.46
N GLU A 79 3.16 -20.04 -0.35
CA GLU A 79 1.98 -20.76 0.13
C GLU A 79 0.82 -19.79 0.46
N GLU A 80 1.12 -18.59 0.95
CA GLU A 80 0.12 -17.55 1.20
C GLU A 80 -0.38 -16.95 -0.13
N VAL A 81 0.50 -16.78 -1.11
CA VAL A 81 0.14 -16.36 -2.48
C VAL A 81 -0.85 -17.35 -3.11
N GLU A 82 -0.58 -18.66 -3.00
CA GLU A 82 -1.49 -19.71 -3.50
C GLU A 82 -2.88 -19.61 -2.84
N VAL A 83 -2.93 -19.34 -1.53
CA VAL A 83 -4.20 -19.13 -0.82
C VAL A 83 -4.93 -17.89 -1.35
N CYS A 84 -4.24 -16.77 -1.55
CA CYS A 84 -4.84 -15.55 -2.11
C CYS A 84 -5.41 -15.79 -3.51
N ILE A 85 -4.66 -16.48 -4.38
CA ILE A 85 -5.12 -16.82 -5.73
C ILE A 85 -6.37 -17.72 -5.68
N ARG A 86 -6.36 -18.75 -4.85
CA ARG A 86 -7.49 -19.65 -4.71
C ARG A 86 -8.73 -18.95 -4.16
N ASP A 87 -8.56 -18.09 -3.16
CA ASP A 87 -9.67 -17.32 -2.58
C ASP A 87 -10.30 -16.37 -3.62
N ALA A 88 -9.47 -15.73 -4.46
CA ALA A 88 -9.93 -14.79 -5.49
C ALA A 88 -10.51 -15.48 -6.74
N TRP A 89 -9.89 -16.54 -7.23
CA TRP A 89 -10.33 -17.22 -8.46
C TRP A 89 -11.33 -18.33 -8.21
N GLY A 90 -11.54 -18.76 -6.96
CA GLY A 90 -12.38 -19.91 -6.61
C GLY A 90 -11.81 -21.26 -7.09
N GLN A 91 -10.54 -21.27 -7.54
CA GLN A 91 -9.84 -22.45 -8.03
C GLN A 91 -8.33 -22.34 -7.83
N GLU A 92 -7.64 -23.46 -7.93
CA GLU A 92 -6.17 -23.48 -7.83
C GLU A 92 -5.53 -22.79 -9.03
N TRP A 93 -4.40 -22.10 -8.83
CA TRP A 93 -3.70 -21.40 -9.90
C TRP A 93 -3.32 -22.31 -11.08
N LYS A 94 -3.08 -23.59 -10.84
CA LYS A 94 -2.77 -24.62 -11.86
C LYS A 94 -3.88 -24.83 -12.87
N GLU A 95 -5.10 -24.40 -12.57
CA GLU A 95 -6.21 -24.48 -13.53
C GLU A 95 -6.14 -23.39 -14.59
N VAL A 96 -5.49 -22.27 -14.31
CA VAL A 96 -5.37 -21.09 -15.20
C VAL A 96 -3.95 -20.97 -15.75
N LEU A 97 -2.95 -21.14 -14.90
CA LEU A 97 -1.54 -20.96 -15.24
C LEU A 97 -0.87 -22.29 -15.52
N LYS A 98 0.07 -22.27 -16.45
CA LYS A 98 1.02 -23.37 -16.69
C LYS A 98 2.13 -23.34 -15.65
N GLU A 99 2.59 -22.12 -15.30
CA GLU A 99 3.71 -21.88 -14.39
C GLU A 99 3.53 -20.54 -13.70
N ILE A 100 4.00 -20.43 -12.46
CA ILE A 100 4.16 -19.18 -11.72
C ILE A 100 5.46 -19.23 -10.92
N GLU A 101 6.28 -18.18 -11.00
CA GLU A 101 7.52 -18.08 -10.25
C GLU A 101 7.22 -17.81 -8.76
N ALA A 102 7.78 -18.64 -7.87
CA ALA A 102 7.58 -18.48 -6.42
C ALA A 102 8.25 -17.22 -5.87
N VAL A 103 9.36 -16.78 -6.47
CA VAL A 103 10.04 -15.54 -6.13
C VAL A 103 9.35 -14.39 -6.85
N PRO A 104 8.84 -13.37 -6.13
CA PRO A 104 8.17 -12.25 -6.77
C PRO A 104 9.16 -11.36 -7.52
N LEU A 105 8.69 -10.71 -8.58
CA LEU A 105 9.40 -9.61 -9.27
C LEU A 105 9.56 -8.38 -8.39
N GLY A 106 8.59 -8.15 -7.52
CA GLY A 106 8.56 -7.05 -6.59
C GLY A 106 7.50 -7.27 -5.53
N SER A 107 7.75 -6.72 -4.36
CA SER A 107 6.85 -6.80 -3.22
C SER A 107 6.66 -5.40 -2.62
N ALA A 108 5.41 -4.95 -2.58
CA ALA A 108 5.02 -3.65 -2.07
C ALA A 108 4.14 -3.78 -0.81
N SER A 109 3.77 -2.65 -0.25
CA SER A 109 3.00 -2.60 1.00
C SER A 109 1.65 -3.29 0.93
N ILE A 110 0.99 -3.27 -0.23
CA ILE A 110 -0.37 -3.83 -0.40
C ILE A 110 -0.43 -5.07 -1.27
N ALA A 111 0.60 -5.33 -2.09
CA ALA A 111 0.62 -6.42 -3.05
C ALA A 111 2.03 -6.87 -3.40
N GLN A 112 2.15 -8.02 -4.03
CA GLN A 112 3.37 -8.47 -4.71
C GLN A 112 3.06 -8.98 -6.11
N VAL A 113 4.07 -9.00 -6.98
CA VAL A 113 3.93 -9.33 -8.40
C VAL A 113 4.80 -10.52 -8.73
N HIS A 114 4.23 -11.52 -9.40
CA HIS A 114 4.89 -12.73 -9.84
C HIS A 114 4.88 -12.86 -11.35
N LYS A 115 5.96 -13.39 -11.94
CA LYS A 115 5.93 -13.86 -13.31
C LYS A 115 5.15 -15.15 -13.41
N ALA A 116 4.38 -15.31 -14.48
CA ALA A 116 3.62 -16.49 -14.74
C ALA A 116 3.49 -16.74 -16.24
N VAL A 117 3.08 -17.96 -16.61
CA VAL A 117 2.76 -18.36 -17.97
C VAL A 117 1.35 -18.92 -17.98
N LEU A 118 0.50 -18.40 -18.86
CA LEU A 118 -0.83 -18.95 -19.09
C LEU A 118 -0.77 -20.35 -19.73
N LYS A 119 -1.84 -21.14 -19.61
CA LYS A 119 -1.96 -22.41 -20.33
C LYS A 119 -1.92 -22.24 -21.86
N THR A 120 -2.24 -21.04 -22.35
CA THR A 120 -2.11 -20.67 -23.77
C THR A 120 -0.66 -20.47 -24.22
N GLY A 121 0.29 -20.33 -23.27
CA GLY A 121 1.71 -20.09 -23.51
C GLY A 121 2.14 -18.63 -23.41
N GLU A 122 1.22 -17.72 -23.15
CA GLU A 122 1.52 -16.30 -22.99
C GLU A 122 2.21 -16.02 -21.66
N SER A 123 3.25 -15.18 -21.68
CA SER A 123 3.90 -14.67 -20.49
C SER A 123 3.06 -13.54 -19.90
N VAL A 124 2.82 -13.61 -18.59
CA VAL A 124 2.01 -12.63 -17.84
C VAL A 124 2.65 -12.30 -16.52
N VAL A 125 2.17 -11.23 -15.88
CA VAL A 125 2.43 -10.96 -14.47
C VAL A 125 1.15 -11.13 -13.67
N VAL A 126 1.27 -11.72 -12.49
CA VAL A 126 0.17 -11.90 -11.55
C VAL A 126 0.42 -10.98 -10.35
N LYS A 127 -0.42 -9.97 -10.19
CA LYS A 127 -0.39 -9.07 -9.03
C LYS A 127 -1.34 -9.60 -7.98
N VAL A 128 -0.77 -9.95 -6.82
CA VAL A 128 -1.50 -10.58 -5.71
C VAL A 128 -1.58 -9.63 -4.54
N GLN A 129 -2.80 -9.28 -4.16
CA GLN A 129 -3.06 -8.43 -3.01
C GLN A 129 -2.77 -9.17 -1.70
N ARG A 130 -2.19 -8.47 -0.71
CA ARG A 130 -1.98 -9.02 0.62
C ARG A 130 -3.32 -9.21 1.32
N ARG A 131 -3.50 -10.38 1.93
CA ARG A 131 -4.76 -10.77 2.56
C ARG A 131 -5.16 -9.81 3.68
N GLY A 132 -6.41 -9.35 3.65
CA GLY A 132 -6.99 -8.47 4.67
C GLY A 132 -6.37 -7.08 4.76
N ILE A 133 -5.63 -6.64 3.74
CA ILE A 133 -4.97 -5.33 3.73
C ILE A 133 -5.99 -4.20 3.75
N ASP A 134 -7.12 -4.36 3.09
CA ASP A 134 -8.24 -3.43 3.06
C ASP A 134 -8.84 -3.21 4.46
N GLU A 135 -9.08 -4.30 5.21
CA GLU A 135 -9.56 -4.25 6.58
C GLU A 135 -8.54 -3.60 7.54
N ILE A 136 -7.24 -3.90 7.35
CA ILE A 136 -6.15 -3.31 8.12
C ILE A 136 -6.11 -1.80 7.88
N MET A 137 -6.12 -1.36 6.62
CA MET A 137 -6.07 0.05 6.26
C MET A 137 -7.32 0.80 6.75
N ALA A 138 -8.51 0.25 6.57
CA ALA A 138 -9.75 0.84 7.06
C ALA A 138 -9.73 1.02 8.59
N ARG A 139 -9.26 0.02 9.32
CA ARG A 139 -9.12 0.06 10.78
C ARG A 139 -8.10 1.10 11.23
N ASP A 140 -6.93 1.13 10.61
CA ASP A 140 -5.86 2.07 10.96
C ASP A 140 -6.30 3.52 10.70
N ILE A 141 -6.96 3.79 9.59
CA ILE A 141 -7.51 5.11 9.28
C ILE A 141 -8.62 5.52 10.27
N ALA A 142 -9.49 4.58 10.66
CA ALA A 142 -10.49 4.86 11.69
C ALA A 142 -9.87 5.17 13.06
N LEU A 143 -8.74 4.53 13.41
CA LEU A 143 -7.96 4.86 14.62
C LEU A 143 -7.32 6.25 14.51
N LEU A 144 -6.72 6.57 13.36
CA LEU A 144 -6.11 7.87 13.11
C LEU A 144 -7.16 8.99 13.22
N ARG A 145 -8.35 8.83 12.64
CA ARG A 145 -9.47 9.80 12.77
C ARG A 145 -9.84 10.06 14.22
N LYS A 146 -9.91 9.03 15.05
CA LYS A 146 -10.16 9.20 16.49
C LYS A 146 -9.02 9.91 17.20
N ALA A 147 -7.76 9.61 16.82
CA ALA A 147 -6.58 10.20 17.44
C ALA A 147 -6.42 11.69 17.10
N VAL A 148 -6.78 12.11 15.88
CA VAL A 148 -6.70 13.49 15.41
C VAL A 148 -7.49 14.44 16.31
N GLY A 149 -8.64 14.03 16.84
CA GLY A 149 -9.45 14.84 17.76
C GLY A 149 -8.76 15.12 19.12
N PHE A 150 -7.69 14.40 19.46
CA PHE A 150 -6.90 14.58 20.69
C PHE A 150 -5.55 15.25 20.45
N ILE A 151 -5.16 15.47 19.20
CA ILE A 151 -3.92 16.18 18.86
C ILE A 151 -4.24 17.67 18.88
N PRO A 152 -3.60 18.46 19.78
CA PRO A 152 -3.75 19.91 19.71
C PRO A 152 -3.30 20.38 18.33
N PRO A 153 -3.97 21.38 17.72
CA PRO A 153 -3.62 21.88 16.43
C PRO A 153 -2.12 22.19 16.40
N LEU A 154 -1.36 21.38 15.67
CA LEU A 154 0.06 21.63 15.43
C LEU A 154 0.12 22.88 14.57
N SER A 155 0.26 24.03 15.24
CA SER A 155 0.40 25.34 14.62
C SER A 155 1.71 25.42 13.83
N ILE A 156 1.71 24.83 12.63
CA ILE A 156 2.59 25.29 11.58
C ILE A 156 1.68 26.03 10.59
N LYS A 157 1.51 27.33 10.83
CA LYS A 157 0.74 28.30 10.00
C LYS A 157 -0.79 28.11 9.87
N GLY A 158 -1.49 27.40 10.77
CA GLY A 158 -2.95 27.59 10.95
C GLY A 158 -3.87 27.21 9.78
N MET A 159 -3.41 26.48 8.75
CA MET A 159 -4.16 26.29 7.52
C MET A 159 -4.49 24.83 7.13
N VAL A 160 -4.00 23.84 7.85
CA VAL A 160 -4.22 22.46 7.41
C VAL A 160 -5.09 21.71 8.38
N ASN A 161 -6.24 21.25 7.88
CA ASN A 161 -7.13 20.35 8.61
C ASN A 161 -6.56 18.91 8.52
N PRO A 162 -6.17 18.28 9.64
CA PRO A 162 -5.69 16.91 9.65
C PRO A 162 -6.70 15.90 9.08
N GLU A 163 -8.00 16.19 9.17
CA GLU A 163 -9.05 15.34 8.59
C GLU A 163 -8.94 15.26 7.06
N MET A 164 -8.58 16.38 6.39
CA MET A 164 -8.38 16.38 4.94
C MET A 164 -7.28 15.42 4.50
N ILE A 165 -6.21 15.27 5.32
CA ILE A 165 -5.13 14.31 5.01
C ILE A 165 -5.61 12.88 5.16
N LEU A 166 -6.43 12.62 6.17
CA LEU A 166 -7.00 11.29 6.35
C LEU A 166 -8.00 10.96 5.25
N ASP A 167 -8.70 11.95 4.71
CA ASP A 167 -9.55 11.78 3.54
C ASP A 167 -8.72 11.51 2.28
N GLU A 168 -7.63 12.24 2.07
CA GLU A 168 -6.66 12.01 0.98
C GLU A 168 -6.02 10.61 1.11
N LEU A 169 -5.58 10.24 2.32
CA LEU A 169 -5.04 8.92 2.62
C LEU A 169 -6.05 7.81 2.27
N TRP A 170 -7.32 8.00 2.67
CA TRP A 170 -8.36 7.01 2.42
C TRP A 170 -8.69 6.90 0.93
N ALA A 171 -8.74 8.03 0.22
CA ALA A 171 -8.95 8.06 -1.23
C ALA A 171 -7.81 7.34 -1.96
N ALA A 172 -6.56 7.67 -1.64
CA ALA A 172 -5.38 7.03 -2.22
C ALA A 172 -5.32 5.52 -1.90
N ALA A 173 -5.66 5.12 -0.67
CA ALA A 173 -5.73 3.72 -0.29
C ALA A 173 -6.76 2.94 -1.12
N LYS A 174 -7.96 3.51 -1.31
CA LYS A 174 -9.00 2.88 -2.13
C LYS A 174 -8.60 2.72 -3.59
N GLU A 175 -7.92 3.71 -4.16
CA GLU A 175 -7.44 3.63 -5.54
C GLU A 175 -6.37 2.54 -5.71
N GLU A 176 -5.46 2.38 -4.76
CA GLU A 176 -4.43 1.33 -4.80
C GLU A 176 -4.99 -0.08 -4.55
N LEU A 177 -6.09 -0.20 -3.82
CA LEU A 177 -6.76 -1.47 -3.55
C LEU A 177 -7.67 -1.91 -4.71
N ASP A 178 -8.04 -1.01 -5.62
CA ASP A 178 -8.91 -1.29 -6.77
C ASP A 178 -8.08 -1.72 -7.99
N PHE A 179 -7.72 -2.99 -8.03
CA PHE A 179 -6.95 -3.56 -9.13
C PHE A 179 -7.72 -3.64 -10.45
N LEU A 180 -9.05 -3.68 -10.40
CA LEU A 180 -9.87 -3.67 -11.62
C LEU A 180 -9.77 -2.30 -12.30
N LYS A 181 -9.88 -1.22 -11.53
CA LYS A 181 -9.69 0.14 -12.04
C LYS A 181 -8.27 0.36 -12.56
N GLU A 182 -7.26 -0.23 -11.92
CA GLU A 182 -5.87 -0.17 -12.41
C GLU A 182 -5.74 -0.89 -13.77
N ALA A 183 -6.40 -2.05 -13.93
CA ALA A 183 -6.44 -2.77 -15.19
C ALA A 183 -7.11 -1.96 -16.30
N ASP A 184 -8.29 -1.39 -16.03
CA ASP A 184 -9.02 -0.53 -16.96
C ASP A 184 -8.16 0.67 -17.40
N ASN A 185 -7.47 1.31 -16.46
CA ASN A 185 -6.58 2.44 -16.74
C ASN A 185 -5.40 2.03 -17.65
N ILE A 186 -4.82 0.83 -17.45
CA ILE A 186 -3.73 0.31 -18.29
C ILE A 186 -4.24 0.02 -19.70
N GLU A 187 -5.41 -0.60 -19.83
CA GLU A 187 -6.02 -0.88 -21.14
C GLU A 187 -6.34 0.44 -21.88
N GLU A 188 -6.92 1.42 -21.21
CA GLU A 188 -7.19 2.74 -21.78
C GLU A 188 -5.90 3.45 -22.20
N PHE A 189 -4.85 3.37 -21.38
CA PHE A 189 -3.55 3.95 -21.71
C PHE A 189 -2.92 3.27 -22.92
N ALA A 190 -2.96 1.95 -22.99
CA ALA A 190 -2.45 1.19 -24.12
C ALA A 190 -3.18 1.54 -25.43
N GLU A 191 -4.52 1.64 -25.38
CA GLU A 191 -5.31 2.01 -26.55
C GLU A 191 -5.02 3.44 -27.03
N LYS A 192 -4.89 4.40 -26.11
CA LYS A 192 -4.60 5.80 -26.45
C LYS A 192 -3.18 6.02 -26.98
N ASN A 193 -2.25 5.12 -26.69
CA ASN A 193 -0.84 5.23 -27.05
C ASN A 193 -0.37 4.17 -28.06
N LYS A 194 -1.26 3.45 -28.70
CA LYS A 194 -0.91 2.37 -29.65
C LYS A 194 -0.09 2.85 -30.85
N ASP A 195 -0.20 4.11 -31.22
CA ASP A 195 0.52 4.73 -32.35
C ASP A 195 1.82 5.44 -31.92
N VAL A 196 2.21 5.35 -30.63
CA VAL A 196 3.43 6.01 -30.10
C VAL A 196 4.58 5.01 -30.07
N GLU A 197 5.48 5.09 -31.04
CA GLU A 197 6.60 4.14 -31.25
C GLU A 197 7.63 4.08 -30.09
N LEU A 198 7.68 5.06 -29.19
CA LEU A 198 8.63 5.14 -28.07
C LEU A 198 7.96 5.08 -26.70
N SER A 199 6.76 4.52 -26.62
CA SER A 199 6.08 4.32 -25.35
C SER A 199 6.77 3.20 -24.56
N LEU A 200 6.89 3.36 -23.23
CA LEU A 200 7.32 2.31 -22.30
C LEU A 200 6.49 1.02 -22.42
N ILE A 201 5.27 1.11 -22.93
CA ILE A 201 4.39 -0.03 -23.25
C ILE A 201 4.95 -0.90 -24.37
N HIS A 202 5.72 -0.32 -25.31
CA HIS A 202 6.34 -1.05 -26.42
C HIS A 202 7.74 -1.59 -26.08
N ILE A 203 8.34 -1.09 -24.98
CA ILE A 203 9.67 -1.52 -24.50
C ILE A 203 9.55 -2.72 -23.55
N SER A 204 8.48 -2.77 -22.77
CA SER A 204 8.12 -3.95 -22.01
C SER A 204 7.32 -4.87 -22.93
N GLU A 205 7.77 -6.11 -23.14
CA GLU A 205 6.92 -7.13 -23.77
C GLU A 205 5.51 -7.04 -23.18
N PRO A 206 4.43 -7.12 -23.98
CA PRO A 206 3.08 -6.96 -23.50
C PRO A 206 2.70 -8.13 -22.60
N THR A 207 3.14 -8.07 -21.36
CA THR A 207 2.67 -8.96 -20.32
C THR A 207 1.28 -8.48 -19.93
N ARG A 208 0.26 -9.24 -20.31
CA ARG A 208 -1.11 -8.97 -19.87
C ARG A 208 -1.17 -9.13 -18.34
N PRO A 209 -1.42 -8.07 -17.59
CA PRO A 209 -1.51 -8.20 -16.14
C PRO A 209 -2.76 -9.00 -15.76
N LEU A 210 -2.60 -9.99 -14.89
CA LEU A 210 -3.68 -10.65 -14.19
C LEU A 210 -3.74 -10.10 -12.77
N TYR A 211 -4.84 -9.44 -12.46
CA TYR A 211 -5.05 -8.84 -11.14
C TYR A 211 -5.86 -9.79 -10.26
N ILE A 212 -5.47 -9.86 -8.99
CA ILE A 212 -6.12 -10.67 -7.96
C ILE A 212 -6.39 -9.75 -6.78
N SER A 213 -7.65 -9.50 -6.55
CA SER A 213 -8.15 -8.71 -5.40
C SER A 213 -8.98 -9.58 -4.48
#